data_a6d53d84ad61eb1aec693511ca0f4a23
#
_entry.id   a6d53d84ad61eb1aec693511ca0f4a23
#
_cell.length_a   1.000
_cell.length_b   1.000
_cell.length_c   1.000
_cell.angle_alpha   90.00
_cell.angle_beta   90.00
_cell.angle_gamma   90.00
#
_symmetry.space_group_name_H-M   'P 1'
#
loop_
_entity.id
_entity.type
_entity.pdbx_description
1 polymer ?
#
loop_
_entity_poly.entity_id
_entity_poly.type
_entity_poly.pdbx_seq_one_letter_code
_entity_poly.pdbx_strand_id
1 'polypeptide(L)'
;MTHAYSKAIDDKIRVNRLIAKIEGEKKGPTVVFFGGIHGNETSGVLAIKEALTNVNSEHIKGTIYGIAGNLKALEKQQRFIDEDLNRLWTKERIAIIKNKTKFCCGESFGETW
;
A
#
# COMPACT_ATOMS: atom_id res chain seq x y z
N MET A 1 -3.14 8.76 9.25
CA MET A 1 -2.47 7.60 9.87
C MET A 1 -3.51 6.60 10.31
N THR A 2 -3.31 5.35 10.00
CA THR A 2 -4.27 4.29 10.24
C THR A 2 -3.68 3.23 11.17
N HIS A 3 -4.51 2.66 12.03
CA HIS A 3 -4.15 1.49 12.82
C HIS A 3 -4.96 0.29 12.33
N ALA A 4 -4.30 -0.83 12.14
CA ALA A 4 -4.91 -2.07 11.71
C ALA A 4 -4.55 -3.19 12.68
N TYR A 5 -5.51 -4.06 12.96
CA TYR A 5 -5.28 -5.22 13.83
C TYR A 5 -4.56 -6.32 13.05
N SER A 6 -3.53 -6.89 13.66
CA SER A 6 -2.80 -8.03 13.12
C SER A 6 -2.99 -9.26 14.00
N LYS A 7 -3.53 -10.32 13.43
CA LYS A 7 -3.68 -11.60 14.13
C LYS A 7 -2.32 -12.23 14.45
N ALA A 8 -1.31 -11.97 13.61
CA ALA A 8 0.01 -12.56 13.76
C ALA A 8 0.69 -12.15 15.07
N ILE A 9 0.48 -10.90 15.49
CA ILE A 9 1.06 -10.37 16.73
C ILE A 9 0.02 -10.07 17.79
N ASP A 10 -1.26 -10.34 17.51
CA ASP A 10 -2.40 -10.05 18.38
C ASP A 10 -2.40 -8.62 18.91
N ASP A 11 -2.14 -7.67 18.04
CA ASP A 11 -2.05 -6.27 18.40
C ASP A 11 -2.33 -5.38 17.17
N LYS A 12 -2.52 -4.09 17.41
CA LYS A 12 -2.68 -3.09 16.35
C LYS A 12 -1.31 -2.67 15.82
N ILE A 13 -1.23 -2.51 14.52
CA ILE A 13 -0.06 -1.95 13.86
C ILE A 13 -0.42 -0.59 13.25
N ARG A 14 0.56 0.29 13.23
CA ARG A 14 0.42 1.58 12.56
C ARG A 14 0.69 1.41 11.08
N VAL A 15 -0.24 1.86 10.24
CA VAL A 15 -0.13 1.74 8.80
C VAL A 15 -0.25 3.11 8.14
N ASN A 16 0.76 3.47 7.37
CA ASN A 16 0.73 4.63 6.49
C ASN A 16 0.61 4.15 5.04
N ARG A 17 0.11 4.99 4.15
CA ARG A 17 0.05 4.70 2.71
C ARG A 17 1.42 4.26 2.21
N LEU A 18 2.46 5.03 2.50
CA LEU A 18 3.83 4.65 2.23
C LEU A 18 4.36 3.87 3.42
N ILE A 19 4.50 2.56 3.27
CA ILE A 19 5.04 1.71 4.32
C ILE A 19 6.55 1.92 4.44
N ALA A 20 7.24 1.92 3.30
CA ALA A 20 8.67 2.14 3.24
C ALA A 20 9.08 2.56 1.84
N LYS A 21 10.18 3.29 1.75
CA LYS A 21 10.85 3.63 0.51
C LYS A 21 12.34 3.42 0.69
N ILE A 22 12.94 2.71 -0.25
CA ILE A 22 14.39 2.50 -0.26
C ILE A 22 14.93 3.00 -1.60
N GLU A 23 15.78 4.01 -1.54
CA GLU A 23 16.52 4.48 -2.71
C GLU A 23 17.91 3.85 -2.69
N GLY A 24 18.20 3.03 -3.70
CA GLY A 24 19.52 2.46 -3.86
C GLY A 24 20.54 3.51 -4.28
N GLU A 25 21.80 3.24 -4.02
CA GLU A 25 22.88 4.16 -4.39
C GLU A 25 23.09 4.26 -5.88
N LYS A 26 22.71 3.23 -6.63
CA LYS A 26 22.86 3.18 -8.09
C LYS A 26 21.48 3.19 -8.75
N LYS A 27 21.44 3.74 -9.96
CA LYS A 27 20.23 3.74 -10.76
C LYS A 27 19.84 2.31 -11.17
N GLY A 28 18.56 2.06 -11.23
CA GLY A 28 17.99 0.78 -11.61
C GLY A 28 16.47 0.85 -11.68
N PRO A 29 15.81 -0.30 -11.76
CA PRO A 29 14.36 -0.34 -11.87
C PRO A 29 13.67 0.15 -10.60
N THR A 30 12.41 0.53 -10.74
CA THR A 30 11.53 0.83 -9.62
C THR A 30 10.61 -0.36 -9.39
N VAL A 31 10.59 -0.87 -8.18
CA VAL A 31 9.74 -1.99 -7.77
C VAL A 31 8.77 -1.51 -6.70
N VAL A 32 7.51 -1.88 -6.84
CA VAL A 32 6.46 -1.51 -5.89
C VAL A 32 5.82 -2.78 -5.34
N PHE A 33 5.80 -2.88 -4.02
CA PHE A 33 5.11 -3.95 -3.31
C PHE A 33 3.84 -3.38 -2.67
N PHE A 34 2.72 -4.02 -2.91
CA PHE A 34 1.46 -3.66 -2.26
C PHE A 34 1.10 -4.68 -1.18
N GLY A 35 0.79 -4.19 0.01
CA GLY A 35 0.21 -5.00 1.07
C GLY A 35 -1.11 -4.40 1.52
N GLY A 36 -2.02 -5.22 2.04
CA GLY A 36 -3.29 -4.72 2.53
C GLY A 36 -4.23 -4.25 1.44
N ILE A 37 -4.22 -4.89 0.28
CA ILE A 37 -5.22 -4.65 -0.77
C ILE A 37 -6.61 -4.97 -0.22
N HIS A 38 -6.70 -6.06 0.53
CA HIS A 38 -7.87 -6.37 1.34
C HIS A 38 -7.59 -5.99 2.80
N GLY A 39 -8.55 -5.32 3.43
CA GLY A 39 -8.35 -4.79 4.78
C GLY A 39 -8.34 -5.83 5.89
N ASN A 40 -8.77 -7.05 5.62
CA ASN A 40 -8.70 -8.16 6.57
C ASN A 40 -7.42 -9.00 6.43
N GLU A 41 -6.49 -8.54 5.60
CA GLU A 41 -5.23 -9.22 5.33
C GLU A 41 -4.05 -8.31 5.69
N THR A 42 -3.78 -8.17 6.98
CA THR A 42 -2.73 -7.27 7.49
C THR A 42 -1.33 -7.87 7.43
N SER A 43 -1.22 -9.19 7.27
CA SER A 43 0.08 -9.89 7.25
C SER A 43 0.99 -9.40 6.13
N GLY A 44 0.45 -9.04 4.97
CA GLY A 44 1.23 -8.49 3.86
C GLY A 44 1.88 -7.14 4.19
N VAL A 45 1.15 -6.28 4.90
CA VAL A 45 1.67 -4.98 5.36
C VAL A 45 2.83 -5.20 6.34
N LEU A 46 2.63 -6.09 7.30
CA LEU A 46 3.65 -6.40 8.30
C LEU A 46 4.90 -7.02 7.66
N ALA A 47 4.70 -7.93 6.71
CA ALA A 47 5.80 -8.57 5.99
C ALA A 47 6.64 -7.56 5.20
N ILE A 48 5.99 -6.63 4.50
CA ILE A 48 6.69 -5.56 3.76
C ILE A 48 7.47 -4.70 4.73
N LYS A 49 6.86 -4.30 5.83
CA LYS A 49 7.49 -3.45 6.83
C LYS A 49 8.76 -4.12 7.40
N GLU A 50 8.67 -5.38 7.78
CA GLU A 50 9.82 -6.12 8.30
C GLU A 50 10.89 -6.35 7.25
N ALA A 51 10.50 -6.80 6.06
CA ALA A 51 11.44 -7.09 4.99
C ALA A 51 12.24 -5.86 4.58
N LEU A 52 11.55 -4.73 4.37
CA LEU A 52 12.21 -3.50 3.91
C LEU A 52 13.01 -2.80 5.01
N THR A 53 12.70 -3.04 6.28
CA THR A 53 13.50 -2.51 7.40
C THR A 53 14.91 -3.12 7.42
N ASN A 54 15.07 -4.33 6.94
CA ASN A 54 16.33 -5.05 6.96
C ASN A 54 17.13 -4.93 5.65
N VAL A 55 16.66 -4.17 4.69
CA VAL A 55 17.36 -3.97 3.41
C VAL A 55 18.38 -2.84 3.53
N ASN A 56 19.61 -3.12 3.10
CA ASN A 56 20.66 -2.12 3.03
C ASN A 56 20.65 -1.48 1.63
N SER A 57 20.46 -0.17 1.58
CA SER A 57 20.41 0.61 0.33
C SER A 57 21.69 0.49 -0.52
N GLU A 58 22.82 0.21 0.10
CA GLU A 58 24.10 0.00 -0.60
C GLU A 58 24.05 -1.22 -1.54
N HIS A 59 23.21 -2.20 -1.25
CA HIS A 59 23.06 -3.41 -2.05
C HIS A 59 21.95 -3.32 -3.10
N ILE A 60 21.28 -2.17 -3.20
CA ILE A 60 20.13 -1.99 -4.08
C ILE A 60 20.50 -1.11 -5.26
N LYS A 61 20.07 -1.53 -6.45
CA LYS A 61 20.05 -0.71 -7.65
C LYS A 61 18.62 -0.35 -7.97
N GLY A 62 18.32 0.94 -8.01
CA GLY A 62 16.97 1.43 -8.25
C GLY A 62 16.25 1.77 -6.95
N THR A 63 14.94 1.72 -6.99
CA THR A 63 14.09 2.16 -5.87
C THR A 63 13.05 1.11 -5.55
N ILE A 64 12.79 0.91 -4.27
CA ILE A 64 11.77 0.00 -3.78
C ILE A 64 10.75 0.81 -2.98
N TYR A 65 9.47 0.63 -3.29
CA TYR A 65 8.37 1.18 -2.53
C TYR A 65 7.55 0.06 -1.90
N GLY A 66 7.20 0.23 -0.64
CA GLY A 66 6.18 -0.58 0.01
C GLY A 66 4.95 0.29 0.24
N ILE A 67 3.81 -0.10 -0.27
CA ILE A 67 2.59 0.71 -0.25
C ILE A 67 1.44 -0.09 0.37
N ALA A 68 0.70 0.55 1.26
CA ALA A 68 -0.53 0.00 1.80
C ALA A 68 -1.68 0.25 0.81
N GLY A 69 -2.41 -0.80 0.47
CA GLY A 69 -3.45 -0.75 -0.55
C GLY A 69 -4.70 0.00 -0.11
N ASN A 70 -5.46 -0.55 0.80
CA ASN A 70 -6.73 0.03 1.22
C ASN A 70 -6.72 0.38 2.71
N LEU A 71 -6.33 1.62 3.03
CA LEU A 71 -6.20 2.07 4.42
C LEU A 71 -7.53 2.03 5.19
N LYS A 72 -8.62 2.45 4.56
CA LYS A 72 -9.94 2.45 5.22
C LYS A 72 -10.41 1.04 5.54
N ALA A 73 -10.21 0.11 4.62
CA ALA A 73 -10.56 -1.28 4.82
C ALA A 73 -9.67 -1.93 5.90
N LEU A 74 -8.38 -1.59 5.93
CA LEU A 74 -7.46 -2.06 6.97
C LEU A 74 -7.89 -1.58 8.36
N GLU A 75 -8.28 -0.31 8.47
CA GLU A 75 -8.77 0.25 9.73
C GLU A 75 -10.02 -0.47 10.23
N LYS A 76 -10.93 -0.79 9.34
CA LYS A 76 -12.21 -1.45 9.67
C LYS A 76 -12.14 -2.98 9.66
N GLN A 77 -11.00 -3.53 9.31
CA GLN A 77 -10.80 -4.99 9.18
C GLN A 77 -11.81 -5.64 8.22
N GLN A 78 -12.17 -4.91 7.18
CA GLN A 78 -13.08 -5.38 6.14
C GLN A 78 -12.30 -5.69 4.87
N ARG A 79 -12.80 -6.63 4.08
CA ARG A 79 -12.16 -6.98 2.82
C ARG A 79 -12.05 -5.76 1.90
N PHE A 80 -13.12 -4.99 1.76
CA PHE A 80 -13.14 -3.71 1.06
C PHE A 80 -14.25 -2.82 1.65
N ILE A 81 -14.25 -1.55 1.28
CA ILE A 81 -15.29 -0.59 1.71
C ILE A 81 -16.38 -0.51 0.66
N ASP A 82 -16.11 0.09 -0.48
CA ASP A 82 -17.09 0.28 -1.57
C ASP A 82 -16.87 -0.72 -2.69
N GLU A 83 -15.63 -0.92 -3.10
CA GLU A 83 -15.25 -1.80 -4.18
C GLU A 83 -13.97 -2.55 -3.83
N ASP A 84 -13.89 -3.80 -4.30
CA ASP A 84 -12.69 -4.60 -4.15
C ASP A 84 -11.58 -4.01 -5.02
N LEU A 85 -10.56 -3.46 -4.38
CA LEU A 85 -9.43 -2.84 -5.04
C LEU A 85 -8.76 -3.78 -6.06
N ASN A 86 -8.75 -5.07 -5.78
CA ASN A 86 -8.14 -6.06 -6.65
C ASN A 86 -8.96 -6.33 -7.93
N ARG A 87 -10.16 -5.76 -8.06
CA ARG A 87 -11.00 -5.84 -9.25
C ARG A 87 -10.92 -4.60 -10.14
N LEU A 88 -10.12 -3.59 -9.73
CA LEU A 88 -10.07 -2.30 -10.41
C LEU A 88 -8.98 -2.19 -11.48
N TRP A 89 -8.17 -3.22 -11.65
CA TRP A 89 -6.99 -3.19 -12.52
C TRP A 89 -7.31 -3.57 -13.98
N THR A 90 -8.46 -3.14 -14.48
CA THR A 90 -8.82 -3.25 -15.89
C THR A 90 -8.64 -1.90 -16.58
N LYS A 91 -8.45 -1.91 -17.90
CA LYS A 91 -8.27 -0.67 -18.66
C LYS A 91 -9.46 0.29 -18.48
N GLU A 92 -10.67 -0.25 -18.51
CA GLU A 92 -11.91 0.52 -18.37
C GLU A 92 -12.01 1.16 -16.97
N ARG A 93 -11.74 0.39 -15.94
CA ARG A 93 -11.82 0.86 -14.55
C ARG A 93 -10.72 1.88 -14.25
N ILE A 94 -9.52 1.64 -14.75
CA ILE A 94 -8.40 2.58 -14.58
C ILE A 94 -8.72 3.92 -15.23
N ALA A 95 -9.33 3.92 -16.40
CA ALA A 95 -9.74 5.15 -17.08
C ALA A 95 -10.76 5.93 -16.25
N ILE A 96 -11.75 5.25 -15.67
CA ILE A 96 -12.77 5.87 -14.80
C ILE A 96 -12.11 6.48 -13.57
N ILE A 97 -11.21 5.76 -12.92
CA ILE A 97 -10.51 6.21 -11.72
C ILE A 97 -9.65 7.43 -12.03
N LYS A 98 -8.92 7.43 -13.14
CA LYS A 98 -8.14 8.59 -13.58
C LYS A 98 -9.00 9.84 -13.73
N ASN A 99 -10.19 9.69 -14.28
CA ASN A 99 -11.11 10.81 -14.44
C ASN A 99 -11.62 11.31 -13.08
N LYS A 100 -11.95 10.42 -12.16
CA LYS A 100 -12.35 10.78 -10.79
C LYS A 100 -11.23 11.47 -10.03
N THR A 101 -10.01 10.98 -10.13
CA THR A 101 -8.86 11.53 -9.40
C THR A 101 -8.46 12.91 -9.90
N LYS A 102 -8.79 13.26 -11.13
CA LYS A 102 -8.61 14.62 -11.63
C LYS A 102 -9.45 15.65 -10.88
N PHE A 103 -10.58 15.23 -10.33
CA PHE A 103 -11.44 16.12 -9.54
C PHE A 103 -10.99 16.22 -8.09
N CYS A 104 -10.19 15.31 -7.64
CA CYS A 104 -9.66 15.25 -6.27
C CYS A 104 -8.24 15.78 -6.22
N CYS A 105 -7.95 16.83 -6.95
CA CYS A 105 -6.61 17.42 -7.08
C CYS A 105 -5.91 17.56 -5.74
N GLY A 106 -4.81 16.87 -5.56
CA GLY A 106 -4.00 16.96 -4.38
C GLY A 106 -4.49 16.11 -3.22
N GLU A 107 -5.62 15.44 -3.33
CA GLU A 107 -6.02 14.48 -2.32
C GLU A 107 -5.11 13.26 -2.38
N SER A 108 -4.84 12.70 -1.21
CA SER A 108 -4.01 11.54 -1.14
C SER A 108 -4.64 10.41 -1.93
N PHE A 109 -3.83 9.74 -2.70
CA PHE A 109 -4.20 8.58 -3.50
C PHE A 109 -5.00 7.53 -2.71
N GLY A 110 -4.93 7.57 -1.39
CA GLY A 110 -5.57 6.63 -0.51
C GLY A 110 -7.02 6.92 -0.12
N GLU A 111 -7.52 8.10 -0.35
CA GLU A 111 -8.83 8.48 0.14
C GLU A 111 -9.99 7.95 -0.70
N THR A 112 -9.73 7.61 -1.96
CA THR A 112 -10.72 7.09 -2.90
C THR A 112 -10.84 5.57 -2.87
N TRP A 113 -9.98 4.90 -2.18
CA TRP A 113 -9.97 3.45 -2.06
C TRP A 113 -10.81 3.00 -0.87
#